data_9ff369ff4a00beabc2343d3d7c91dd74
#
_entry.id   9ff369ff4a00beabc2343d3d7c91dd74
#
_cell.length_a   1.000
_cell.length_b   1.000
_cell.length_c   1.000
_cell.angle_alpha   90.00
_cell.angle_beta   90.00
_cell.angle_gamma   90.00
#
_symmetry.space_group_name_H-M   'P 1'
#
loop_
_entity.id
_entity.type
_entity.pdbx_description
1 polymer ?
#
loop_
_entity_poly.entity_id
_entity_poly.type
_entity_poly.pdbx_seq_one_letter_code
_entity_poly.pdbx_strand_id
1 'polypeptide(L)'
;MATGGSAPDLPGSFYLPTLIADVGEDSEIYRDEIFGPVLTVRPFTDDDDALRQANDTVYGLAASAWTRDVYRAQRASREINAGCVWINDHIPIISEMPHGGVGASGFGKDMSDYSLEEYLTIKHVMSDITGVADKGWHRTIFTKR
;
A
#
# COMPACT_ATOMS: atom_id res chain seq x y z
N MET A 1 8.30 -19.10 20.03
CA MET A 1 8.16 -17.74 20.62
C MET A 1 9.53 -17.28 21.08
N ALA A 2 9.94 -16.07 20.72
CA ALA A 2 11.27 -15.55 21.06
C ALA A 2 11.24 -14.68 22.34
N THR A 3 10.20 -13.89 22.55
CA THR A 3 10.02 -13.07 23.76
C THR A 3 8.54 -12.65 23.94
N GLY A 4 8.15 -12.22 25.14
CA GLY A 4 6.81 -11.79 25.44
C GLY A 4 5.82 -12.95 25.62
N GLY A 5 4.61 -12.80 25.09
CA GLY A 5 3.60 -13.86 25.08
C GLY A 5 2.77 -13.94 26.37
N SER A 6 2.69 -12.86 27.12
CA SER A 6 1.88 -12.83 28.35
C SER A 6 1.29 -11.45 28.64
N ALA A 7 0.21 -11.44 29.39
CA ALA A 7 -0.32 -10.23 30.01
C ALA A 7 0.38 -9.99 31.35
N PRO A 8 0.78 -8.75 31.68
CA PRO A 8 1.27 -8.42 33.00
C PRO A 8 0.13 -8.46 34.02
N ASP A 9 0.46 -8.73 35.29
CA ASP A 9 -0.52 -8.68 36.38
C ASP A 9 -0.82 -7.22 36.78
N LEU A 10 -1.56 -6.53 35.92
CA LEU A 10 -1.97 -5.13 36.04
C LEU A 10 -3.43 -4.98 35.67
N PRO A 11 -4.20 -4.07 36.35
CA PRO A 11 -5.57 -3.78 35.94
C PRO A 11 -5.60 -3.14 34.53
N GLY A 12 -6.36 -3.73 33.61
CA GLY A 12 -6.52 -3.22 32.23
C GLY A 12 -6.20 -4.26 31.18
N SER A 13 -6.26 -3.84 29.89
CA SER A 13 -6.02 -4.71 28.73
C SER A 13 -4.58 -4.54 28.24
N PHE A 14 -3.63 -5.02 29.02
CA PHE A 14 -2.22 -4.95 28.68
C PHE A 14 -1.71 -6.29 28.16
N TYR A 15 -0.83 -6.24 27.16
CA TYR A 15 -0.11 -7.39 26.63
C TYR A 15 1.34 -7.00 26.38
N LEU A 16 2.27 -7.85 26.76
CA LEU A 16 3.70 -7.56 26.58
C LEU A 16 4.09 -7.58 25.10
N PRO A 17 4.99 -6.69 24.67
CA PRO A 17 5.57 -6.78 23.33
C PRO A 17 6.08 -8.18 23.07
N THR A 18 5.61 -8.79 21.98
CA THR A 18 5.79 -10.22 21.70
C THR A 18 6.43 -10.42 20.35
N LEU A 19 7.50 -11.21 20.32
CA LEU A 19 8.16 -11.64 19.11
C LEU A 19 8.03 -13.15 18.94
N ILE A 20 7.53 -13.58 17.80
CA ILE A 20 7.30 -14.98 17.47
C ILE A 20 8.15 -15.35 16.25
N ALA A 21 9.05 -16.29 16.43
CA ALA A 21 9.88 -16.87 15.36
C ALA A 21 9.31 -18.23 14.93
N ASP A 22 9.74 -18.69 13.76
CA ASP A 22 9.44 -20.00 13.19
C ASP A 22 7.92 -20.26 13.03
N VAL A 23 7.19 -19.22 12.61
CA VAL A 23 5.76 -19.31 12.38
C VAL A 23 5.49 -20.00 11.04
N GLY A 24 4.59 -20.98 11.03
CA GLY A 24 4.13 -21.64 9.81
C GLY A 24 3.31 -20.71 8.91
N GLU A 25 3.42 -20.91 7.60
CA GLU A 25 2.70 -20.09 6.60
C GLU A 25 1.18 -20.16 6.72
N ASP A 26 0.65 -21.28 7.23
CA ASP A 26 -0.79 -21.50 7.40
C ASP A 26 -1.32 -21.12 8.78
N SER A 27 -0.47 -20.56 9.65
CA SER A 27 -0.91 -20.17 10.99
C SER A 27 -1.71 -18.88 10.97
N GLU A 28 -2.78 -18.81 11.73
CA GLU A 28 -3.63 -17.63 11.89
C GLU A 28 -2.80 -16.38 12.26
N ILE A 29 -1.86 -16.50 13.18
CA ILE A 29 -1.00 -15.41 13.62
C ILE A 29 -0.08 -14.85 12.53
N TYR A 30 0.14 -15.60 11.46
CA TYR A 30 0.90 -15.16 10.29
C TYR A 30 0.00 -14.54 9.22
N ARG A 31 -1.24 -15.03 9.11
CA ARG A 31 -2.18 -14.64 8.06
C ARG A 31 -3.06 -13.46 8.43
N ASP A 32 -3.45 -13.35 9.70
CA ASP A 32 -4.40 -12.36 10.16
C ASP A 32 -3.70 -11.14 10.75
N GLU A 33 -4.36 -10.00 10.66
CA GLU A 33 -3.95 -8.76 11.31
C GLU A 33 -4.28 -8.82 12.80
N ILE A 34 -3.29 -9.03 13.65
CA ILE A 34 -3.47 -9.13 15.10
C ILE A 34 -3.84 -7.78 15.76
N PHE A 35 -3.41 -6.69 15.16
CA PHE A 35 -3.61 -5.32 15.61
C PHE A 35 -3.21 -5.08 17.08
N GLY A 36 -2.03 -5.61 17.44
CA GLY A 36 -1.49 -5.55 18.80
C GLY A 36 0.03 -5.60 18.82
N PRO A 37 0.66 -5.61 20.02
CA PRO A 37 2.12 -5.57 20.14
C PRO A 37 2.76 -6.94 19.84
N VAL A 38 2.42 -7.54 18.72
CA VAL A 38 2.87 -8.86 18.30
C VAL A 38 3.52 -8.77 16.93
N LEU A 39 4.72 -9.30 16.79
CA LEU A 39 5.48 -9.35 15.55
C LEU A 39 5.91 -10.78 15.26
N THR A 40 5.70 -11.24 14.04
CA THR A 40 6.26 -12.51 13.54
C THR A 40 7.55 -12.25 12.77
N VAL A 41 8.51 -13.15 12.91
CA VAL A 41 9.80 -13.09 12.19
C VAL A 41 10.04 -14.40 11.48
N ARG A 42 10.37 -14.29 10.20
CA ARG A 42 10.70 -15.43 9.36
C ARG A 42 12.00 -15.17 8.60
N PRO A 43 12.89 -16.14 8.50
CA PRO A 43 14.04 -16.05 7.62
C PRO A 43 13.60 -16.19 6.15
N PHE A 44 14.39 -15.65 5.25
CA PHE A 44 14.29 -15.90 3.81
C PHE A 44 15.65 -16.39 3.28
N THR A 45 15.63 -17.09 2.16
CA THR A 45 16.83 -17.71 1.59
C THR A 45 17.58 -16.79 0.62
N ASP A 46 16.82 -15.98 -0.12
CA ASP A 46 17.33 -15.05 -1.11
C ASP A 46 16.32 -13.93 -1.36
N ASP A 47 16.64 -13.01 -2.26
CA ASP A 47 15.80 -11.84 -2.55
C ASP A 47 14.45 -12.24 -3.19
N ASP A 48 14.40 -13.32 -3.96
CA ASP A 48 13.17 -13.83 -4.57
C ASP A 48 12.23 -14.39 -3.50
N ASP A 49 12.77 -15.15 -2.58
CA ASP A 49 12.01 -15.68 -1.45
C ASP A 49 11.53 -14.56 -0.51
N ALA A 50 12.35 -13.54 -0.26
CA ALA A 50 11.95 -12.38 0.53
C ALA A 50 10.74 -11.66 -0.09
N LEU A 51 10.77 -11.41 -1.40
CA LEU A 51 9.67 -10.76 -2.13
C LEU A 51 8.42 -11.65 -2.22
N ARG A 52 8.61 -12.95 -2.41
CA ARG A 52 7.52 -13.91 -2.37
C ARG A 52 6.81 -13.88 -1.01
N GLN A 53 7.57 -13.97 0.09
CA GLN A 53 7.02 -13.93 1.45
C GLN A 53 6.35 -12.59 1.75
N ALA A 54 6.94 -11.47 1.35
CA ALA A 54 6.35 -10.13 1.54
C ALA A 54 5.00 -9.97 0.81
N ASN A 55 4.82 -10.64 -0.33
CA ASN A 55 3.60 -10.57 -1.13
C ASN A 55 2.60 -11.71 -0.83
N ASP A 56 2.97 -12.67 0.02
CA ASP A 56 2.11 -13.81 0.39
C ASP A 56 1.11 -13.42 1.49
N THR A 57 0.31 -12.41 1.20
CA THR A 57 -0.72 -11.88 2.10
C THR A 57 -1.89 -11.32 1.30
N VAL A 58 -3.07 -11.27 1.91
CA VAL A 58 -4.24 -10.58 1.33
C VAL A 58 -4.18 -9.07 1.51
N TYR A 59 -3.32 -8.59 2.40
CA TYR A 59 -3.13 -7.17 2.72
C TYR A 59 -2.08 -6.52 1.83
N GLY A 60 -2.06 -5.19 1.83
CA GLY A 60 -1.11 -4.41 1.07
C GLY A 60 -1.17 -2.93 1.42
N LEU A 61 -1.12 -2.58 2.71
CA LEU A 61 -1.12 -1.17 3.12
C LEU A 61 0.27 -0.56 2.97
N ALA A 62 1.26 -1.15 3.63
CA ALA A 62 2.60 -0.60 3.69
C ALA A 62 3.66 -1.69 3.85
N ALA A 63 4.86 -1.40 3.39
CA ALA A 63 6.03 -2.24 3.56
C ALA A 63 7.31 -1.40 3.72
N SER A 64 8.32 -1.99 4.33
CA SER A 64 9.66 -1.40 4.44
C SER A 64 10.72 -2.41 4.02
N ALA A 65 11.73 -1.95 3.29
CA ALA A 65 12.89 -2.77 2.93
C ALA A 65 14.20 -2.07 3.34
N TRP A 66 15.08 -2.80 3.98
CA TRP A 66 16.33 -2.29 4.50
C TRP A 66 17.51 -2.88 3.73
N THR A 67 18.19 -2.07 2.95
CA THR A 67 19.33 -2.50 2.14
C THR A 67 20.24 -1.34 1.78
N ARG A 68 21.53 -1.63 1.53
CA ARG A 68 22.49 -0.69 0.95
C ARG A 68 22.70 -0.93 -0.54
N ASP A 69 22.15 -1.99 -1.08
CA ASP A 69 22.22 -2.32 -2.49
C ASP A 69 21.09 -1.58 -3.25
N VAL A 70 21.47 -0.73 -4.20
CA VAL A 70 20.52 0.08 -4.97
C VAL A 70 19.60 -0.77 -5.86
N TYR A 71 20.07 -1.90 -6.36
CA TYR A 71 19.25 -2.78 -7.21
C TYR A 71 18.19 -3.50 -6.38
N ARG A 72 18.56 -3.98 -5.17
CA ARG A 72 17.60 -4.54 -4.21
C ARG A 72 16.57 -3.52 -3.77
N ALA A 73 17.00 -2.28 -3.48
CA ALA A 73 16.10 -1.18 -3.12
C ALA A 73 15.07 -0.92 -4.24
N GLN A 74 15.53 -0.79 -5.49
CA GLN A 74 14.64 -0.59 -6.64
C GLN A 74 13.73 -1.79 -6.88
N ARG A 75 14.24 -3.00 -6.68
CA ARG A 75 13.46 -4.22 -6.83
C ARG A 75 12.36 -4.28 -5.77
N ALA A 76 12.69 -4.05 -4.50
CA ALA A 76 11.71 -4.01 -3.42
C ALA A 76 10.61 -2.96 -3.67
N SER A 77 10.98 -1.75 -4.09
CA SER A 77 10.01 -0.68 -4.36
C SER A 77 9.03 -0.97 -5.50
N ARG A 78 9.37 -1.83 -6.45
CA ARG A 78 8.53 -2.20 -7.60
C ARG A 78 7.75 -3.49 -7.42
N GLU A 79 8.34 -4.45 -6.72
CA GLU A 79 7.82 -5.82 -6.66
C GLU A 79 7.03 -6.11 -5.39
N ILE A 80 7.20 -5.30 -4.31
CA ILE A 80 6.33 -5.42 -3.14
C ILE A 80 4.96 -4.80 -3.46
N ASN A 81 3.92 -5.61 -3.33
CA ASN A 81 2.55 -5.22 -3.59
C ASN A 81 1.92 -4.53 -2.38
N ALA A 82 2.30 -3.28 -2.14
CA ALA A 82 1.76 -2.44 -1.07
C ALA A 82 1.53 -1.01 -1.57
N GLY A 83 0.60 -0.31 -0.94
CA GLY A 83 0.29 1.08 -1.27
C GLY A 83 1.43 2.04 -0.94
N CYS A 84 2.22 1.73 0.10
CA CYS A 84 3.45 2.45 0.46
C CYS A 84 4.61 1.47 0.59
N VAL A 85 5.77 1.83 0.04
CA VAL A 85 7.02 1.07 0.23
C VAL A 85 8.14 2.05 0.61
N TRP A 86 8.68 1.88 1.81
CA TRP A 86 9.80 2.68 2.30
C TRP A 86 11.11 1.92 2.16
N ILE A 87 12.15 2.61 1.76
CA ILE A 87 13.51 2.06 1.68
C ILE A 87 14.38 2.69 2.77
N ASN A 88 14.91 1.85 3.65
CA ASN A 88 15.72 2.25 4.81
C ASN A 88 15.00 3.21 5.75
N ASP A 89 13.67 3.15 5.76
CA ASP A 89 12.81 3.97 6.62
C ASP A 89 11.54 3.18 6.96
N HIS A 90 10.74 3.71 7.90
CA HIS A 90 9.47 3.12 8.30
C HIS A 90 8.51 4.19 8.81
N ILE A 91 7.29 4.21 8.25
CA ILE A 91 6.18 5.13 8.64
C ILE A 91 6.35 6.62 8.26
N PRO A 92 7.29 7.14 7.47
CA PRO A 92 7.17 8.54 7.08
C PRO A 92 5.93 8.72 6.20
N ILE A 93 4.92 9.38 6.73
CA ILE A 93 3.68 9.75 6.04
C ILE A 93 3.68 11.27 5.89
N ILE A 94 3.59 11.76 4.67
CA ILE A 94 3.59 13.18 4.33
C ILE A 94 2.37 13.53 3.47
N SER A 95 1.80 14.70 3.70
CA SER A 95 0.52 15.11 3.09
C SER A 95 0.55 15.22 1.57
N GLU A 96 1.72 15.41 0.98
CA GLU A 96 1.92 15.55 -0.46
C GLU A 96 1.98 14.20 -1.20
N MET A 97 2.14 13.10 -0.48
CA MET A 97 2.22 11.75 -1.06
C MET A 97 0.94 10.97 -0.82
N PRO A 98 0.44 10.24 -1.83
CA PRO A 98 -0.76 9.42 -1.66
C PRO A 98 -0.50 8.29 -0.67
N HIS A 99 -1.43 8.10 0.27
CA HIS A 99 -1.44 6.99 1.21
C HIS A 99 -2.70 6.16 1.01
N GLY A 100 -2.62 4.85 1.11
CA GLY A 100 -3.76 3.95 0.99
C GLY A 100 -3.34 2.57 0.48
N GLY A 101 -4.08 1.56 0.90
CA GLY A 101 -3.78 0.16 0.66
C GLY A 101 -4.27 -0.39 -0.68
N VAL A 102 -3.97 -1.67 -0.88
CA VAL A 102 -4.52 -2.53 -1.94
C VAL A 102 -5.01 -3.84 -1.32
N GLY A 103 -5.74 -4.64 -2.07
CA GLY A 103 -6.28 -5.90 -1.59
C GLY A 103 -7.22 -5.74 -0.40
N ALA A 104 -7.07 -6.55 0.64
CA ALA A 104 -7.89 -6.48 1.85
C ALA A 104 -7.60 -5.23 2.72
N SER A 105 -6.50 -4.50 2.46
CA SER A 105 -6.21 -3.23 3.12
C SER A 105 -7.04 -2.06 2.59
N GLY A 106 -7.86 -2.25 1.56
CA GLY A 106 -8.80 -1.27 1.07
C GLY A 106 -8.51 -0.79 -0.35
N PHE A 107 -9.17 0.32 -0.72
CA PHE A 107 -9.06 0.97 -2.01
C PHE A 107 -9.06 2.49 -1.81
N GLY A 108 -8.75 3.23 -2.88
CA GLY A 108 -8.66 4.69 -2.82
C GLY A 108 -7.37 5.18 -2.18
N LYS A 109 -7.24 6.49 -2.12
CA LYS A 109 -6.09 7.15 -1.50
C LYS A 109 -6.58 8.28 -0.58
N ASP A 110 -5.96 8.40 0.58
CA ASP A 110 -5.97 9.61 1.38
C ASP A 110 -4.68 10.39 1.13
N MET A 111 -4.66 11.64 1.51
CA MET A 111 -3.57 12.59 1.24
C MET A 111 -3.33 12.86 -0.26
N SER A 112 -2.50 13.86 -0.55
CA SER A 112 -2.21 14.36 -1.90
C SER A 112 -3.45 14.81 -2.70
N ASP A 113 -3.25 15.21 -3.93
CA ASP A 113 -4.34 15.61 -4.84
C ASP A 113 -5.29 14.44 -5.17
N TYR A 114 -4.82 13.20 -5.07
CA TYR A 114 -5.65 12.00 -5.29
C TYR A 114 -6.84 11.93 -4.33
N SER A 115 -6.64 12.27 -3.04
CA SER A 115 -7.74 12.26 -2.09
C SER A 115 -8.78 13.33 -2.40
N LEU A 116 -8.37 14.49 -2.89
CA LEU A 116 -9.29 15.54 -3.32
C LEU A 116 -10.11 15.09 -4.52
N GLU A 117 -9.48 14.49 -5.52
CA GLU A 117 -10.15 14.01 -6.73
C GLU A 117 -11.21 12.96 -6.43
N GLU A 118 -11.01 12.09 -5.44
CA GLU A 118 -12.00 11.09 -5.04
C GLU A 118 -13.30 11.68 -4.45
N TYR A 119 -13.24 12.90 -3.92
CA TYR A 119 -14.43 13.63 -3.42
C TYR A 119 -15.05 14.56 -4.45
N LEU A 120 -14.48 14.65 -5.66
CA LEU A 120 -14.95 15.55 -6.72
C LEU A 120 -15.52 14.76 -7.89
N THR A 121 -16.50 15.37 -8.57
CA THR A 121 -16.92 14.91 -9.89
C THR A 121 -16.24 15.74 -10.94
N ILE A 122 -15.30 15.16 -11.67
CA ILE A 122 -14.61 15.81 -12.77
C ILE A 122 -15.57 15.91 -13.95
N LYS A 123 -15.86 17.13 -14.39
CA LYS A 123 -16.73 17.41 -15.52
C LYS A 123 -15.98 18.18 -16.59
N HIS A 124 -15.99 17.66 -17.81
CA HIS A 124 -15.57 18.42 -18.97
C HIS A 124 -16.73 19.35 -19.41
N VAL A 125 -16.46 20.63 -19.47
CA VAL A 125 -17.40 21.63 -20.00
C VAL A 125 -16.72 22.37 -21.14
N MET A 126 -17.33 22.31 -22.33
CA MET A 126 -16.94 23.12 -23.49
C MET A 126 -18.11 24.01 -23.89
N SER A 127 -17.88 25.30 -23.99
CA SER A 127 -18.88 26.28 -24.40
C SER A 127 -18.39 26.99 -25.64
N ASP A 128 -19.21 26.93 -26.70
CA ASP A 128 -18.97 27.71 -27.89
C ASP A 128 -19.85 28.96 -27.88
N ILE A 129 -19.25 30.11 -27.84
CA ILE A 129 -19.90 31.42 -27.82
C ILE A 129 -19.83 32.14 -29.18
N THR A 130 -19.33 31.50 -30.24
CA THR A 130 -19.18 32.11 -31.55
C THR A 130 -20.49 32.23 -32.34
N GLY A 131 -21.47 31.40 -32.00
CA GLY A 131 -22.74 31.29 -32.74
C GLY A 131 -22.60 30.64 -34.13
N VAL A 132 -21.44 30.13 -34.49
CA VAL A 132 -21.17 29.48 -35.77
C VAL A 132 -21.58 28.01 -35.68
N ALA A 133 -22.53 27.59 -36.51
CA ALA A 133 -23.03 26.21 -36.52
C ALA A 133 -22.04 25.21 -37.15
N ASP A 134 -21.27 25.61 -38.14
CA ASP A 134 -20.26 24.75 -38.77
C ASP A 134 -18.92 24.91 -38.06
N LYS A 135 -18.49 23.86 -37.39
CA LYS A 135 -17.22 23.82 -36.67
C LYS A 135 -16.19 23.06 -37.46
N GLY A 136 -14.94 23.55 -37.47
CA GLY A 136 -13.83 22.89 -38.16
C GLY A 136 -13.61 21.42 -37.78
N TRP A 137 -13.83 21.08 -36.50
CA TRP A 137 -13.71 19.70 -36.03
C TRP A 137 -14.78 18.74 -36.55
N HIS A 138 -15.95 19.23 -37.00
CA HIS A 138 -16.95 18.40 -37.67
C HIS A 138 -16.41 17.74 -38.94
N ARG A 139 -15.48 18.41 -39.64
CA ARG A 139 -14.84 17.86 -40.84
C ARG A 139 -13.78 16.79 -40.53
N THR A 140 -13.29 16.75 -39.30
CA THR A 140 -12.33 15.72 -38.87
C THR A 140 -13.06 14.43 -38.50
N ILE A 141 -14.24 14.52 -37.91
CA ILE A 141 -15.01 13.37 -37.43
C ILE A 141 -16.03 12.89 -38.47
N PHE A 142 -16.69 13.83 -39.12
CA PHE A 142 -17.76 13.56 -40.10
C PHE A 142 -17.25 13.91 -41.51
N THR A 143 -16.51 13.01 -42.14
CA THR A 143 -16.20 13.15 -43.60
C THR A 143 -17.47 13.04 -44.39
N LYS A 144 -17.76 14.06 -45.23
CA LYS A 144 -18.78 13.89 -46.28
C LYS A 144 -18.36 12.74 -47.20
N ARG A 145 -19.12 11.68 -47.28
CA ARG A 145 -19.03 10.68 -48.34
C ARG A 145 -19.44 11.29 -49.67
#